data_be884b13d487c8194caaa665c5d8e436
#
_entry.id   be884b13d487c8194caaa665c5d8e436
#
_cell.length_a   1.000
_cell.length_b   1.000
_cell.length_c   1.000
_cell.angle_alpha   90.00
_cell.angle_beta   90.00
_cell.angle_gamma   90.00
#
_symmetry.space_group_name_H-M   'P 1'
#
loop_
_entity.id
_entity.type
_entity.pdbx_description
1 polymer ?
#
loop_
_entity_poly.entity_id
_entity_poly.type
_entity_poly.pdbx_seq_one_letter_code
_entity_poly.pdbx_strand_id
1 'polypeptide(L)'
;MKLGVDLDGVIVDTDAVFRKYIKKITGVSSTRDMITSYFYEECLHISKEDVEKVYSIMQSDSAWKELPALEDAEETLNELAATFEIFIITARPVESKAQTEEFLKKHGIPVKEIYFISEKQRKLDIINGLPFEVSAFIEDRLDFAEEIARAGINTYLMDYPWNRTNRKIPNLHRVSNWKQIGSALNGKGGKK
;
A
#
# COMPACT_ATOMS: atom_id res chain seq x y z
N MET A 1 16.90 -11.50 -3.60
CA MET A 1 15.51 -11.91 -3.26
C MET A 1 14.53 -10.93 -3.90
N LYS A 2 13.23 -11.28 -4.02
CA LYS A 2 12.21 -10.40 -4.64
C LYS A 2 11.21 -9.95 -3.57
N LEU A 3 11.01 -8.64 -3.45
CA LEU A 3 10.06 -8.03 -2.52
C LEU A 3 8.96 -7.33 -3.30
N GLY A 4 7.73 -7.82 -3.16
CA GLY A 4 6.55 -7.15 -3.67
C GLY A 4 6.02 -6.14 -2.66
N VAL A 5 5.58 -4.99 -3.11
CA VAL A 5 5.10 -3.90 -2.25
C VAL A 5 3.86 -3.28 -2.87
N ASP A 6 2.82 -3.05 -2.06
CA ASP A 6 1.73 -2.18 -2.47
C ASP A 6 2.17 -0.71 -2.41
N LEU A 7 1.40 0.17 -3.00
CA LEU A 7 1.73 1.57 -3.08
C LEU A 7 0.93 2.41 -2.08
N ASP A 8 -0.40 2.41 -2.19
CA ASP A 8 -1.29 3.22 -1.37
C ASP A 8 -1.46 2.64 0.03
N GLY A 9 -1.29 3.44 1.08
CA GLY A 9 -1.30 2.94 2.46
C GLY A 9 -0.04 2.15 2.87
N VAL A 10 0.91 1.94 1.95
CA VAL A 10 2.17 1.24 2.22
C VAL A 10 3.37 2.17 1.98
N ILE A 11 3.55 2.69 0.78
CA ILE A 11 4.61 3.66 0.47
C ILE A 11 4.06 5.09 0.57
N VAL A 12 2.83 5.29 0.10
CA VAL A 12 2.16 6.59 -0.01
C VAL A 12 1.10 6.71 1.07
N ASP A 13 1.10 7.82 1.80
CA ASP A 13 0.01 8.16 2.76
C ASP A 13 -1.20 8.76 2.03
N THR A 14 -1.87 7.93 1.27
CA THR A 14 -3.06 8.30 0.51
C THR A 14 -4.22 8.70 1.41
N ASP A 15 -4.38 8.02 2.58
CA ASP A 15 -5.41 8.31 3.57
C ASP A 15 -5.35 9.76 4.07
N ALA A 16 -4.16 10.30 4.34
CA ALA A 16 -4.01 11.67 4.82
C ALA A 16 -4.58 12.69 3.83
N VAL A 17 -4.29 12.51 2.54
CA VAL A 17 -4.76 13.41 1.48
C VAL A 17 -6.23 13.18 1.19
N PHE A 18 -6.69 11.93 1.21
CA PHE A 18 -8.10 11.58 1.02
C PHE A 18 -8.97 12.25 2.11
N ARG A 19 -8.62 12.14 3.38
CA ARG A 19 -9.32 12.81 4.49
C ARG A 19 -9.29 14.34 4.39
N LYS A 20 -8.20 14.92 3.88
CA LYS A 20 -8.12 16.37 3.60
C LYS A 20 -9.19 16.80 2.59
N TYR A 21 -9.36 16.04 1.50
CA TYR A 21 -10.36 16.36 0.48
C TYR A 21 -11.78 16.03 0.94
N ILE A 22 -12.00 14.98 1.72
CA ILE A 22 -13.29 14.75 2.39
C ILE A 22 -13.70 15.99 3.18
N LYS A 23 -12.80 16.50 4.05
CA LYS A 23 -13.07 17.71 4.82
C LYS A 23 -13.41 18.90 3.96
N LYS A 24 -12.71 19.09 2.84
CA LYS A 24 -12.92 20.20 1.91
C LYS A 24 -14.31 20.14 1.24
N ILE A 25 -14.77 18.93 0.90
CA ILE A 25 -16.04 18.73 0.18
C ILE A 25 -17.22 18.68 1.13
N THR A 26 -17.11 17.95 2.24
CA THR A 26 -18.24 17.65 3.13
C THR A 26 -18.26 18.45 4.43
N GLY A 27 -17.15 19.12 4.78
CA GLY A 27 -16.95 19.73 6.10
C GLY A 27 -16.61 18.73 7.22
N VAL A 28 -16.66 17.41 6.96
CA VAL A 28 -16.40 16.37 7.96
C VAL A 28 -14.90 16.25 8.20
N SER A 29 -14.45 16.52 9.43
CA SER A 29 -13.07 16.29 9.87
C SER A 29 -12.94 14.90 10.46
N SER A 30 -11.88 14.17 10.11
CA SER A 30 -11.62 12.83 10.61
C SER A 30 -10.13 12.61 10.90
N THR A 31 -9.86 11.72 11.86
CA THR A 31 -8.53 11.15 12.10
C THR A 31 -8.43 9.76 11.46
N ARG A 32 -7.22 9.23 11.31
CA ARG A 32 -7.02 7.87 10.78
C ARG A 32 -7.74 6.81 11.61
N ASP A 33 -7.78 6.97 12.94
CA ASP A 33 -8.44 6.03 13.85
C ASP A 33 -9.96 5.93 13.65
N MET A 34 -10.57 6.92 13.01
CA MET A 34 -11.99 6.90 12.66
C MET A 34 -12.28 6.10 11.39
N ILE A 35 -11.26 5.78 10.58
CA ILE A 35 -11.41 5.05 9.33
C ILE A 35 -11.32 3.55 9.61
N THR A 36 -12.43 2.96 10.03
CA THR A 36 -12.53 1.56 10.46
C THR A 36 -12.98 0.60 9.36
N SER A 37 -13.27 1.11 8.17
CA SER A 37 -13.54 0.37 6.94
C SER A 37 -12.70 0.93 5.80
N TYR A 38 -12.41 0.11 4.79
CA TYR A 38 -11.78 0.57 3.56
C TYR A 38 -12.67 1.58 2.78
N PHE A 39 -13.97 1.56 3.03
CA PHE A 39 -14.95 2.48 2.44
C PHE A 39 -15.25 3.64 3.40
N TYR A 40 -14.84 4.85 3.03
CA TYR A 40 -14.95 6.04 3.87
C TYR A 40 -16.40 6.42 4.21
N GLU A 41 -17.33 6.18 3.29
CA GLU A 41 -18.76 6.43 3.52
C GLU A 41 -19.36 5.58 4.65
N GLU A 42 -18.82 4.38 4.87
CA GLU A 42 -19.25 3.50 5.97
C GLU A 42 -18.81 4.02 7.35
N CYS A 43 -17.65 4.73 7.39
CA CYS A 43 -17.07 5.21 8.64
C CYS A 43 -17.51 6.61 9.01
N LEU A 44 -17.67 7.49 8.01
CA LEU A 44 -17.83 8.93 8.21
C LEU A 44 -19.26 9.42 7.99
N HIS A 45 -20.20 8.53 7.64
CA HIS A 45 -21.59 8.86 7.35
C HIS A 45 -21.74 9.96 6.29
N ILE A 46 -20.88 9.95 5.28
CA ILE A 46 -20.92 10.82 4.10
C ILE A 46 -21.54 10.09 2.92
N SER A 47 -21.95 10.83 1.90
CA SER A 47 -22.55 10.20 0.71
C SER A 47 -21.48 9.51 -0.17
N LYS A 48 -21.89 8.46 -0.90
CA LYS A 48 -21.02 7.84 -1.92
C LYS A 48 -20.63 8.84 -3.00
N GLU A 49 -21.54 9.72 -3.37
CA GLU A 49 -21.29 10.79 -4.36
C GLU A 49 -20.14 11.71 -3.91
N ASP A 50 -20.05 12.05 -2.63
CA ASP A 50 -18.96 12.88 -2.11
C ASP A 50 -17.64 12.11 -2.12
N VAL A 51 -17.66 10.82 -1.82
CA VAL A 51 -16.47 9.94 -1.93
C VAL A 51 -16.00 9.85 -3.38
N GLU A 52 -16.92 9.68 -4.35
CA GLU A 52 -16.61 9.67 -5.79
C GLU A 52 -16.00 11.00 -6.26
N LYS A 53 -16.48 12.14 -5.76
CA LYS A 53 -15.86 13.46 -6.01
C LYS A 53 -14.42 13.50 -5.49
N VAL A 54 -14.16 12.96 -4.30
CA VAL A 54 -12.80 12.87 -3.76
C VAL A 54 -11.91 12.00 -4.66
N TYR A 55 -12.37 10.83 -5.08
CA TYR A 55 -11.63 9.98 -6.02
C TYR A 55 -11.30 10.71 -7.32
N SER A 56 -12.26 11.44 -7.88
CA SER A 56 -12.05 12.25 -9.10
C SER A 56 -10.97 13.32 -8.91
N ILE A 57 -10.93 13.96 -7.74
CA ILE A 57 -9.89 14.93 -7.40
C ILE A 57 -8.54 14.23 -7.22
N MET A 58 -8.52 13.09 -6.54
CA MET A 58 -7.31 12.30 -6.31
C MET A 58 -6.67 11.80 -7.61
N GLN A 59 -7.43 11.71 -8.70
CA GLN A 59 -6.91 11.39 -10.03
C GLN A 59 -6.32 12.62 -10.75
N SER A 60 -6.43 13.83 -10.18
CA SER A 60 -5.86 15.04 -10.77
C SER A 60 -4.37 15.20 -10.45
N ASP A 61 -3.63 15.81 -11.36
CA ASP A 61 -2.18 16.08 -11.18
C ASP A 61 -1.87 16.88 -9.92
N SER A 62 -2.77 17.76 -9.50
CA SER A 62 -2.58 18.57 -8.29
C SER A 62 -2.60 17.74 -7.02
N ALA A 63 -3.51 16.76 -6.92
CA ALA A 63 -3.59 15.87 -5.77
C ALA A 63 -2.39 14.92 -5.69
N TRP A 64 -1.90 14.43 -6.83
CA TRP A 64 -0.69 13.59 -6.88
C TRP A 64 0.54 14.26 -6.29
N LYS A 65 0.72 15.56 -6.52
CA LYS A 65 1.85 16.34 -5.99
C LYS A 65 1.80 16.53 -4.48
N GLU A 66 0.62 16.39 -3.88
CA GLU A 66 0.40 16.53 -2.44
C GLU A 66 0.62 15.22 -1.66
N LEU A 67 0.68 14.08 -2.34
CA LEU A 67 0.85 12.79 -1.68
C LEU A 67 2.21 12.72 -0.97
N PRO A 68 2.25 12.51 0.36
CA PRO A 68 3.49 12.27 1.07
C PRO A 68 3.86 10.78 1.05
N ALA A 69 5.15 10.47 1.15
CA ALA A 69 5.58 9.14 1.52
C ALA A 69 5.23 8.87 3.00
N LEU A 70 4.97 7.60 3.34
CA LEU A 70 4.88 7.18 4.73
C LEU A 70 6.23 7.33 5.43
N GLU A 71 6.18 7.67 6.71
CA GLU A 71 7.37 7.83 7.55
C GLU A 71 8.27 6.59 7.44
N ASP A 72 9.57 6.79 7.30
CA ASP A 72 10.62 5.78 7.17
C ASP A 72 10.52 4.89 5.89
N ALA A 73 9.54 5.07 5.02
CA ALA A 73 9.39 4.24 3.82
C ALA A 73 10.59 4.37 2.87
N GLU A 74 11.02 5.60 2.61
CA GLU A 74 12.14 5.90 1.71
C GLU A 74 13.45 5.27 2.20
N GLU A 75 13.78 5.52 3.46
CA GLU A 75 15.00 5.02 4.08
C GLU A 75 15.02 3.49 4.11
N THR A 76 13.95 2.87 4.62
CA THR A 76 13.87 1.42 4.74
C THR A 76 13.89 0.70 3.39
N LEU A 77 13.19 1.23 2.37
CA LEU A 77 13.21 0.64 1.03
C LEU A 77 14.60 0.73 0.38
N ASN A 78 15.32 1.85 0.59
CA ASN A 78 16.69 1.98 0.12
C ASN A 78 17.64 0.98 0.80
N GLU A 79 17.50 0.76 2.11
CA GLU A 79 18.27 -0.27 2.83
C GLU A 79 17.96 -1.69 2.32
N LEU A 80 16.67 -2.00 2.14
CA LEU A 80 16.21 -3.30 1.66
C LEU A 80 16.65 -3.58 0.21
N ALA A 81 16.83 -2.55 -0.61
CA ALA A 81 17.30 -2.68 -1.99
C ALA A 81 18.71 -3.29 -2.11
N ALA A 82 19.51 -3.27 -1.03
CA ALA A 82 20.79 -3.98 -0.99
C ALA A 82 20.64 -5.51 -1.06
N THR A 83 19.48 -6.04 -0.66
CA THR A 83 19.22 -7.49 -0.58
C THR A 83 18.05 -7.93 -1.44
N PHE A 84 17.07 -7.05 -1.65
CA PHE A 84 15.86 -7.31 -2.40
C PHE A 84 15.83 -6.48 -3.69
N GLU A 85 15.40 -7.11 -4.76
CA GLU A 85 14.89 -6.41 -5.92
C GLU A 85 13.41 -6.10 -5.66
N ILE A 86 13.07 -4.81 -5.62
CA ILE A 86 11.75 -4.31 -5.22
C ILE A 86 10.89 -4.09 -6.45
N PHE A 87 9.65 -4.56 -6.41
CA PHE A 87 8.63 -4.30 -7.42
C PHE A 87 7.30 -3.93 -6.75
N ILE A 88 6.48 -3.16 -7.45
CA ILE A 88 5.17 -2.72 -6.97
C ILE A 88 4.06 -3.49 -7.68
N ILE A 89 3.01 -3.88 -6.93
CA ILE A 89 1.73 -4.28 -7.49
C ILE A 89 0.65 -3.40 -6.86
N THR A 90 0.05 -2.53 -7.66
CA THR A 90 -0.92 -1.53 -7.18
C THR A 90 -2.27 -1.64 -7.88
N ALA A 91 -3.35 -1.35 -7.16
CA ALA A 91 -4.71 -1.23 -7.72
C ALA A 91 -5.00 0.16 -8.31
N ARG A 92 -4.00 1.03 -8.42
CA ARG A 92 -4.16 2.30 -9.13
C ARG A 92 -4.50 2.06 -10.60
N PRO A 93 -5.28 2.94 -11.23
CA PRO A 93 -5.49 2.88 -12.67
C PRO A 93 -4.17 3.07 -13.43
N VAL A 94 -4.00 2.34 -14.54
CA VAL A 94 -2.77 2.39 -15.36
C VAL A 94 -2.48 3.79 -15.90
N GLU A 95 -3.49 4.62 -16.06
CA GLU A 95 -3.41 6.03 -16.48
C GLU A 95 -2.59 6.87 -15.50
N SER A 96 -2.49 6.44 -14.23
CA SER A 96 -1.68 7.11 -13.20
C SER A 96 -0.20 6.71 -13.22
N LYS A 97 0.25 5.96 -14.22
CA LYS A 97 1.63 5.44 -14.31
C LYS A 97 2.67 6.57 -14.24
N ALA A 98 2.50 7.60 -15.04
CA ALA A 98 3.46 8.72 -15.10
C ALA A 98 3.60 9.42 -13.74
N GLN A 99 2.49 9.70 -13.06
CA GLN A 99 2.48 10.32 -11.74
C GLN A 99 3.10 9.41 -10.68
N THR A 100 2.83 8.10 -10.77
CA THR A 100 3.42 7.10 -9.86
C THR A 100 4.95 7.05 -10.03
N GLU A 101 5.44 7.01 -11.26
CA GLU A 101 6.88 7.01 -11.55
C GLU A 101 7.55 8.32 -11.09
N GLU A 102 6.88 9.47 -11.30
CA GLU A 102 7.37 10.78 -10.80
C GLU A 102 7.46 10.80 -9.28
N PHE A 103 6.45 10.29 -8.57
CA PHE A 103 6.46 10.14 -7.13
C PHE A 103 7.65 9.30 -6.65
N LEU A 104 7.82 8.11 -7.19
CA LEU A 104 8.90 7.19 -6.80
C LEU A 104 10.28 7.81 -7.05
N LYS A 105 10.45 8.49 -8.18
CA LYS A 105 11.68 9.20 -8.52
C LYS A 105 11.95 10.37 -7.56
N LYS A 106 10.93 11.18 -7.26
CA LYS A 106 11.02 12.32 -6.32
C LYS A 106 11.51 11.86 -4.94
N HIS A 107 11.00 10.72 -4.48
CA HIS A 107 11.32 10.14 -3.17
C HIS A 107 12.52 9.17 -3.20
N GLY A 108 13.21 9.03 -4.32
CA GLY A 108 14.39 8.18 -4.45
C GLY A 108 14.14 6.70 -4.13
N ILE A 109 12.90 6.20 -4.36
CA ILE A 109 12.52 4.84 -4.02
C ILE A 109 12.97 3.88 -5.13
N PRO A 110 13.80 2.86 -4.82
CA PRO A 110 14.45 2.00 -5.82
C PRO A 110 13.51 0.87 -6.27
N VAL A 111 12.58 1.17 -7.15
CA VAL A 111 11.64 0.18 -7.72
C VAL A 111 12.11 -0.28 -9.10
N LYS A 112 12.09 -1.59 -9.32
CA LYS A 112 12.51 -2.21 -10.58
C LYS A 112 11.38 -2.22 -11.61
N GLU A 113 10.16 -2.53 -11.17
CA GLU A 113 8.99 -2.69 -12.03
C GLU A 113 7.70 -2.36 -11.27
N ILE A 114 6.68 -1.90 -12.00
CA ILE A 114 5.36 -1.56 -11.45
C ILE A 114 4.30 -2.30 -12.25
N TYR A 115 3.49 -3.09 -11.56
CA TYR A 115 2.34 -3.80 -12.11
C TYR A 115 1.05 -3.10 -11.65
N PHE A 116 0.26 -2.64 -12.60
CA PHE A 116 -1.05 -2.06 -12.35
C PHE A 116 -2.11 -3.14 -12.53
N ILE A 117 -2.94 -3.38 -11.52
CA ILE A 117 -4.03 -4.33 -11.63
C ILE A 117 -5.35 -3.60 -11.91
N SER A 118 -6.19 -4.19 -12.75
CA SER A 118 -7.57 -3.73 -12.94
C SER A 118 -8.45 -4.18 -11.77
N GLU A 119 -9.64 -3.57 -11.63
CA GLU A 119 -10.61 -3.93 -10.57
C GLU A 119 -11.02 -5.41 -10.54
N LYS A 120 -10.87 -6.12 -11.67
CA LYS A 120 -11.23 -7.53 -11.80
C LYS A 120 -10.07 -8.49 -11.55
N GLN A 121 -8.85 -7.96 -11.40
CA GLN A 121 -7.65 -8.76 -11.18
C GLN A 121 -7.29 -8.81 -9.71
N ARG A 122 -6.73 -9.94 -9.27
CA ARG A 122 -6.17 -10.10 -7.93
C ARG A 122 -4.65 -9.94 -8.01
N LYS A 123 -4.06 -9.38 -6.96
CA LYS A 123 -2.58 -9.29 -6.88
C LYS A 123 -1.91 -10.65 -6.96
N LEU A 124 -2.53 -11.68 -6.38
CA LEU A 124 -2.01 -13.04 -6.44
C LEU A 124 -1.95 -13.59 -7.87
N ASP A 125 -2.87 -13.20 -8.75
CA ASP A 125 -2.83 -13.64 -10.16
C ASP A 125 -1.59 -13.06 -10.88
N ILE A 126 -1.25 -11.79 -10.60
CA ILE A 126 -0.01 -11.19 -11.09
C ILE A 126 1.21 -11.93 -10.53
N ILE A 127 1.25 -12.13 -9.21
CA ILE A 127 2.36 -12.82 -8.52
C ILE A 127 2.60 -14.21 -9.13
N ASN A 128 1.54 -14.98 -9.39
CA ASN A 128 1.63 -16.32 -9.98
C ASN A 128 2.11 -16.30 -11.44
N GLY A 129 1.93 -15.19 -12.15
CA GLY A 129 2.41 -15.00 -13.53
C GLY A 129 3.84 -14.48 -13.62
N LEU A 130 4.49 -14.12 -12.51
CA LEU A 130 5.86 -13.61 -12.52
C LEU A 130 6.87 -14.72 -12.85
N PRO A 131 7.96 -14.40 -13.58
CA PRO A 131 9.01 -15.38 -13.93
C PRO A 131 9.97 -15.67 -12.76
N PHE A 132 9.61 -15.29 -11.54
CA PHE A 132 10.43 -15.45 -10.34
C PHE A 132 9.55 -15.64 -9.09
N GLU A 133 10.14 -16.23 -8.06
CA GLU A 133 9.48 -16.39 -6.75
C GLU A 133 9.53 -15.10 -5.94
N VAL A 134 8.39 -14.76 -5.32
CA VAL A 134 8.26 -13.62 -4.41
C VAL A 134 8.60 -14.07 -3.00
N SER A 135 9.64 -13.47 -2.42
CA SER A 135 10.15 -13.83 -1.08
C SER A 135 9.29 -13.26 0.05
N ALA A 136 8.75 -12.06 -0.16
CA ALA A 136 7.85 -11.39 0.78
C ALA A 136 6.98 -10.35 0.05
N PHE A 137 5.85 -9.98 0.67
CA PHE A 137 4.94 -8.94 0.17
C PHE A 137 4.54 -7.99 1.31
N ILE A 138 4.38 -6.69 1.01
CA ILE A 138 3.92 -5.67 1.96
C ILE A 138 2.61 -5.10 1.46
N GLU A 139 1.58 -5.04 2.32
CA GLU A 139 0.20 -4.73 1.97
C GLU A 139 -0.49 -3.96 3.10
N ASP A 140 -1.55 -3.18 2.78
CA ASP A 140 -2.42 -2.54 3.78
C ASP A 140 -3.86 -3.09 3.77
N ARG A 141 -4.26 -3.77 2.69
CA ARG A 141 -5.58 -4.38 2.57
C ARG A 141 -5.57 -5.83 3.04
N LEU A 142 -6.47 -6.13 3.98
CA LEU A 142 -6.55 -7.46 4.60
C LEU A 142 -6.90 -8.57 3.60
N ASP A 143 -7.82 -8.30 2.67
CA ASP A 143 -8.26 -9.28 1.66
C ASP A 143 -7.10 -9.72 0.75
N PHE A 144 -6.34 -8.80 0.20
CA PHE A 144 -5.15 -9.10 -0.60
C PHE A 144 -4.05 -9.76 0.24
N ALA A 145 -3.77 -9.20 1.43
CA ALA A 145 -2.75 -9.74 2.31
C ALA A 145 -3.05 -11.18 2.75
N GLU A 146 -4.31 -11.50 3.08
CA GLU A 146 -4.73 -12.85 3.43
C GLU A 146 -4.57 -13.82 2.27
N GLU A 147 -4.95 -13.43 1.06
CA GLU A 147 -4.83 -14.26 -0.14
C GLU A 147 -3.37 -14.61 -0.44
N ILE A 148 -2.49 -13.60 -0.42
CA ILE A 148 -1.06 -13.76 -0.68
C ILE A 148 -0.40 -14.61 0.41
N ALA A 149 -0.73 -14.36 1.68
CA ALA A 149 -0.19 -15.14 2.81
C ALA A 149 -0.62 -16.61 2.78
N ARG A 150 -1.88 -16.90 2.40
CA ARG A 150 -2.38 -18.28 2.23
C ARG A 150 -1.72 -19.02 1.07
N ALA A 151 -1.21 -18.31 0.08
CA ALA A 151 -0.39 -18.88 -0.98
C ALA A 151 1.05 -19.22 -0.55
N GLY A 152 1.40 -18.99 0.73
CA GLY A 152 2.70 -19.35 1.30
C GLY A 152 3.73 -18.22 1.30
N ILE A 153 3.37 -17.03 0.85
CA ILE A 153 4.28 -15.88 0.80
C ILE A 153 4.25 -15.15 2.14
N ASN A 154 5.44 -14.86 2.73
CA ASN A 154 5.50 -14.03 3.93
C ASN A 154 4.95 -12.64 3.64
N THR A 155 3.80 -12.30 4.20
CA THR A 155 3.10 -11.05 3.94
C THR A 155 3.10 -10.17 5.19
N TYR A 156 3.53 -8.94 5.04
CA TYR A 156 3.57 -7.93 6.10
C TYR A 156 2.40 -6.97 5.89
N LEU A 157 1.44 -6.98 6.81
CA LEU A 157 0.26 -6.14 6.78
C LEU A 157 0.47 -4.91 7.66
N MET A 158 0.48 -3.72 7.06
CA MET A 158 0.49 -2.46 7.81
C MET A 158 -0.74 -2.39 8.73
N ASP A 159 -0.55 -2.15 10.03
CA ASP A 159 -1.64 -2.18 11.02
C ASP A 159 -2.43 -0.87 10.99
N TYR A 160 -3.57 -0.93 10.30
CA TYR A 160 -4.52 0.17 10.22
C TYR A 160 -5.89 -0.21 10.78
N PRO A 161 -6.73 0.76 11.19
CA PRO A 161 -8.06 0.46 11.74
C PRO A 161 -8.97 -0.26 10.74
N TRP A 162 -8.84 0.02 9.43
CA TRP A 162 -9.66 -0.61 8.37
C TRP A 162 -9.34 -2.07 8.07
N ASN A 163 -8.20 -2.58 8.55
CA ASN A 163 -7.77 -3.95 8.26
C ASN A 163 -7.66 -4.84 9.50
N ARG A 164 -8.18 -4.40 10.65
CA ARG A 164 -8.13 -5.16 11.90
C ARG A 164 -8.95 -6.44 11.82
N THR A 165 -8.39 -7.53 12.33
CA THR A 165 -9.05 -8.84 12.42
C THR A 165 -8.51 -9.65 13.59
N ASN A 166 -9.35 -10.50 14.17
CA ASN A 166 -8.95 -11.46 15.20
C ASN A 166 -8.53 -12.82 14.61
N ARG A 167 -8.59 -12.97 13.26
CA ARG A 167 -8.21 -14.22 12.59
C ARG A 167 -6.69 -14.38 12.60
N LYS A 168 -6.24 -15.59 12.95
CA LYS A 168 -4.84 -16.00 12.75
C LYS A 168 -4.68 -16.53 11.33
N ILE A 169 -3.85 -15.86 10.54
CA ILE A 169 -3.59 -16.22 9.14
C ILE A 169 -2.12 -16.63 9.05
N PRO A 170 -1.82 -17.85 8.57
CA PRO A 170 -0.43 -18.28 8.36
C PRO A 170 0.30 -17.32 7.44
N ASN A 171 1.59 -17.11 7.69
CA ASN A 171 2.48 -16.21 6.92
C ASN A 171 2.06 -14.73 6.88
N LEU A 172 1.01 -14.32 7.61
CA LEU A 172 0.61 -12.93 7.75
C LEU A 172 1.18 -12.34 9.05
N HIS A 173 1.96 -11.28 8.90
CA HIS A 173 2.63 -10.58 10.00
C HIS A 173 2.13 -9.14 10.05
N ARG A 174 1.49 -8.73 11.18
CA ARG A 174 1.13 -7.32 11.37
C ARG A 174 2.34 -6.51 11.77
N VAL A 175 2.47 -5.31 11.19
CA VAL A 175 3.57 -4.38 11.42
C VAL A 175 3.02 -2.97 11.53
N SER A 176 3.52 -2.19 12.48
CA SER A 176 3.01 -0.84 12.75
C SER A 176 3.70 0.25 11.92
N ASN A 177 4.86 -0.03 11.35
CA ASN A 177 5.67 0.94 10.61
C ASN A 177 6.76 0.28 9.78
N TRP A 178 7.43 1.08 8.96
CA TRP A 178 8.52 0.63 8.10
C TRP A 178 9.76 0.13 8.85
N LYS A 179 10.06 0.65 10.04
CA LYS A 179 11.19 0.15 10.87
C LYS A 179 10.99 -1.30 11.29
N GLN A 180 9.75 -1.68 11.64
CA GLN A 180 9.44 -3.08 11.94
C GLN A 180 9.57 -3.97 10.69
N ILE A 181 9.18 -3.49 9.51
CA ILE A 181 9.36 -4.20 8.24
C ILE A 181 10.85 -4.41 7.98
N GLY A 182 11.66 -3.35 8.06
CA GLY A 182 13.11 -3.42 7.87
C GLY A 182 13.76 -4.42 8.82
N SER A 183 13.42 -4.37 10.10
CA SER A 183 13.92 -5.31 11.11
C SER A 183 13.55 -6.77 10.81
N ALA A 184 12.30 -7.01 10.39
CA ALA A 184 11.80 -8.35 10.09
C ALA A 184 12.45 -8.95 8.83
N LEU A 185 12.70 -8.14 7.80
CA LEU A 185 13.28 -8.57 6.53
C LEU A 185 14.80 -8.68 6.60
N ASN A 186 15.50 -7.76 7.24
CA ASN A 186 16.95 -7.81 7.43
C ASN A 186 17.37 -8.95 8.38
N GLY A 187 16.56 -9.26 9.41
CA GLY A 187 16.82 -10.38 10.34
C GLY A 187 16.73 -11.78 9.70
N LYS A 188 16.06 -11.92 8.55
CA LYS A 188 15.96 -13.20 7.81
C LYS A 188 17.13 -13.43 6.84
N GLY A 189 17.91 -12.38 6.50
CA GLY A 189 19.10 -12.49 5.62
C GLY A 189 20.35 -13.10 6.28
N GLY A 190 20.34 -13.31 7.59
CA GLY A 190 21.50 -13.72 8.38
C GLY A 190 21.61 -15.21 8.74
N LYS A 191 20.77 -16.09 8.22
CA LYS A 191 20.89 -17.55 8.42
C LYS A 191 21.15 -18.24 7.10
N LYS A 192 22.39 -18.30 6.71
CA LYS A 192 22.96 -19.33 5.84
C LYS A 192 23.85 -20.23 6.66
#